data_a59f8af6eeb6925f00962f5a128c9b7d
#
_entry.id   a59f8af6eeb6925f00962f5a128c9b7d
#
_cell.length_a   1.000
_cell.length_b   1.000
_cell.length_c   1.000
_cell.angle_alpha   90.00
_cell.angle_beta   90.00
_cell.angle_gamma   90.00
#
_symmetry.space_group_name_H-M   'P 1'
#
loop_
_entity.id
_entity.type
_entity.pdbx_description
1 polymer ?
#
loop_
_entity_poly.entity_id
_entity_poly.type
_entity_poly.pdbx_seq_one_letter_code
_entity_poly.pdbx_strand_id
1 'polypeptide(L)'
;MVLSPRIQLSGACLRSPSVRHQTSPSALTFITPFGEGQRVAGEIDLNVALVDSEDDSVSQENGDDTVGQENGTGIGVDPLGQENARKNVLVPDEKRRAIFEALLGRAKHGNLKGSETKEVSIQFSVPIRTVQRIWKKGKSYLDQGLGVDVSTEKNRCGRKKKVVDVSKLQDIPLSSRTTIDDVAKHLGVSKAKIHRMKKEGVIKRVSNSIKPYLTDNNKKDRLRWCLHMLDPRSVPNDPMFRGLFDYVFIDEKWFYITRKTLRYYIVSGEEQPIRTCKNKNYIPKIQILTVVARPRFDSNGNCIFDGKIGCFPFVTYEPAKRSSVNRSAGTIEMKPISSIKKETIRQFMLEKVLPAIREKWPHEDAGKPIYIQQDNAKPHLSPNDTQFCEAARQDGFDMRLVCQPANSPDFNVLDLGFFNSIQSIQYKTSAKTTEELVAAVNLAFENYSVAQLNRIFLTLHGCMKEVMKIGGGNGYDVPHIRKGMLERQGCLPLQLKCEVSLVDAAMAQINE
;
A
#
# COMPACT_ATOMS: atom_id res chain seq x y z
N MET A 1 -22.37 20.64 69.88
CA MET A 1 -21.50 21.47 70.75
C MET A 1 -20.37 21.97 69.83
N VAL A 2 -20.37 23.29 69.68
CA VAL A 2 -19.28 24.27 69.61
C VAL A 2 -18.53 24.29 68.26
N LEU A 3 -18.84 25.16 67.37
CA LEU A 3 -18.64 26.60 67.09
C LEU A 3 -17.43 26.82 66.13
N SER A 4 -17.78 27.44 65.01
CA SER A 4 -16.90 28.24 64.11
C SER A 4 -16.17 29.38 64.90
N PRO A 5 -15.14 30.02 64.21
CA PRO A 5 -15.54 31.30 63.66
C PRO A 5 -14.88 31.67 62.29
N ARG A 6 -15.63 32.49 61.56
CA ARG A 6 -15.20 33.40 60.46
C ARG A 6 -14.29 34.49 60.99
N ILE A 7 -13.34 34.95 60.14
CA ILE A 7 -12.86 36.35 60.18
C ILE A 7 -12.80 36.91 58.77
N GLN A 8 -13.49 37.99 58.56
CA GLN A 8 -13.38 38.97 57.46
C GLN A 8 -12.39 40.07 57.88
N LEU A 9 -11.80 40.75 56.89
CA LEU A 9 -11.58 42.19 56.70
C LEU A 9 -10.32 42.39 55.88
N SER A 10 -10.41 43.02 54.79
CA SER A 10 -10.46 44.42 54.32
C SER A 10 -9.10 44.91 53.81
N GLY A 11 -9.01 45.21 52.58
CA GLY A 11 -8.81 46.37 51.82
C GLY A 11 -7.63 47.28 52.07
N ALA A 12 -6.76 47.43 51.10
CA ALA A 12 -6.15 48.72 50.79
C ALA A 12 -5.48 48.75 49.41
N CYS A 13 -5.82 49.75 48.67
CA CYS A 13 -5.34 50.18 47.38
C CYS A 13 -4.00 50.84 47.53
N LEU A 14 -2.97 50.53 46.69
CA LEU A 14 -1.89 51.45 46.37
C LEU A 14 -1.32 51.18 44.98
N ARG A 15 -0.98 52.27 44.30
CA ARG A 15 -0.66 52.46 42.88
C ARG A 15 0.76 52.00 42.52
N SER A 16 0.90 51.71 41.24
CA SER A 16 2.04 51.34 40.38
C SER A 16 3.37 52.07 40.59
N PRO A 17 4.46 51.45 40.03
CA PRO A 17 5.02 52.12 38.83
C PRO A 17 5.36 51.11 37.70
N SER A 18 5.34 51.67 36.49
CA SER A 18 5.65 51.18 35.17
C SER A 18 7.01 50.48 35.07
N VAL A 19 7.06 49.29 34.41
CA VAL A 19 8.25 48.75 33.79
C VAL A 19 7.87 48.18 32.39
N ARG A 20 8.79 48.42 31.49
CA ARG A 20 8.71 48.33 30.02
C ARG A 20 8.39 46.94 29.47
N HIS A 21 7.74 46.98 28.33
CA HIS A 21 7.49 45.91 27.39
C HIS A 21 8.66 44.97 27.13
N GLN A 22 8.43 43.66 27.33
CA GLN A 22 9.01 42.63 26.55
C GLN A 22 7.83 41.84 25.92
N THR A 23 7.75 41.85 24.63
CA THR A 23 6.77 41.18 23.81
C THR A 23 7.01 39.69 23.84
N SER A 24 6.13 38.94 24.49
CA SER A 24 6.02 37.50 24.31
C SER A 24 5.22 37.21 23.01
N PRO A 25 5.56 36.14 22.29
CA PRO A 25 4.84 35.80 21.06
C PRO A 25 3.41 35.36 21.40
N SER A 26 2.48 36.01 20.72
CA SER A 26 1.04 35.76 20.80
C SER A 26 0.71 34.30 20.51
N ALA A 27 -0.02 33.68 21.42
CA ALA A 27 -0.71 32.42 21.21
C ALA A 27 -1.64 32.56 20.00
N LEU A 28 -1.38 31.78 18.94
CA LEU A 28 -2.27 31.66 17.77
C LEU A 28 -3.59 31.01 18.20
N THR A 29 -4.57 31.85 18.46
CA THR A 29 -5.98 31.41 18.60
C THR A 29 -6.53 31.20 17.21
N PHE A 30 -6.64 29.93 16.77
CA PHE A 30 -7.27 29.59 15.53
C PHE A 30 -8.78 29.76 15.65
N ILE A 31 -9.28 30.88 15.15
CA ILE A 31 -10.71 31.11 14.88
C ILE A 31 -10.98 30.54 13.51
N THR A 32 -11.92 29.60 13.42
CA THR A 32 -12.41 29.06 12.16
C THR A 32 -13.32 30.06 11.45
N PRO A 33 -13.07 30.36 10.18
CA PRO A 33 -14.15 30.70 9.28
C PRO A 33 -14.12 29.80 8.04
N PHE A 34 -14.98 28.81 7.96
CA PHE A 34 -15.30 28.18 6.69
C PHE A 34 -16.48 28.89 6.06
N GLY A 35 -16.21 29.74 5.07
CA GLY A 35 -17.21 30.35 4.20
C GLY A 35 -17.81 29.32 3.23
N GLU A 36 -19.12 29.43 3.01
CA GLU A 36 -19.87 28.64 2.05
C GLU A 36 -19.44 28.95 0.61
N GLY A 37 -18.82 27.98 -0.05
CA GLY A 37 -18.48 28.00 -1.48
C GLY A 37 -19.30 26.96 -2.24
N GLN A 38 -20.07 27.39 -3.23
CA GLN A 38 -20.85 26.54 -4.14
C GLN A 38 -19.97 25.51 -4.86
N ARG A 39 -20.39 24.24 -4.87
CA ARG A 39 -19.72 23.13 -5.53
C ARG A 39 -20.60 22.44 -6.55
N VAL A 40 -20.03 22.21 -7.72
CA VAL A 40 -20.54 21.29 -8.73
C VAL A 40 -20.04 19.89 -8.36
N ALA A 41 -20.96 18.97 -8.15
CA ALA A 41 -20.65 17.59 -7.74
C ALA A 41 -20.49 16.70 -8.98
N GLY A 42 -19.29 16.18 -9.17
CA GLY A 42 -19.08 14.95 -9.94
C GLY A 42 -18.80 13.83 -8.95
N GLU A 43 -19.61 12.81 -8.93
CA GLU A 43 -19.39 11.58 -8.17
C GLU A 43 -18.20 10.84 -8.77
N ILE A 44 -17.01 10.96 -8.15
CA ILE A 44 -15.87 10.12 -8.47
C ILE A 44 -15.88 8.96 -7.49
N ASP A 45 -16.11 7.75 -8.00
CA ASP A 45 -16.01 6.51 -7.22
C ASP A 45 -14.54 6.26 -6.84
N LEU A 46 -14.14 6.69 -5.65
CA LEU A 46 -12.78 6.57 -5.10
C LEU A 46 -12.41 5.14 -4.66
N ASN A 47 -13.18 4.13 -5.05
CA ASN A 47 -12.90 2.72 -4.74
C ASN A 47 -11.77 2.08 -5.59
N VAL A 48 -10.86 2.88 -6.13
CA VAL A 48 -9.64 2.34 -6.74
C VAL A 48 -8.66 2.00 -5.62
N ALA A 49 -8.49 0.73 -5.38
CA ALA A 49 -7.60 0.16 -4.38
C ALA A 49 -6.19 0.78 -4.43
N LEU A 50 -5.78 1.42 -3.34
CA LEU A 50 -4.36 1.51 -2.99
C LEU A 50 -3.91 0.07 -2.75
N VAL A 51 -3.24 -0.51 -3.72
CA VAL A 51 -2.64 -1.84 -3.59
C VAL A 51 -1.49 -1.69 -2.63
N ASP A 52 -1.63 -2.27 -1.44
CA ASP A 52 -0.50 -2.50 -0.55
C ASP A 52 0.52 -3.36 -1.29
N SER A 53 1.60 -2.74 -1.73
CA SER A 53 2.79 -3.43 -2.18
C SER A 53 3.61 -3.81 -0.93
N GLU A 54 3.13 -4.79 -0.16
CA GLU A 54 4.02 -5.57 0.68
C GLU A 54 4.77 -6.52 -0.25
N ASP A 55 6.06 -6.29 -0.33
CA ASP A 55 7.15 -7.11 -0.82
C ASP A 55 6.77 -8.56 -1.19
N ASP A 56 6.33 -8.74 -2.43
CA ASP A 56 6.47 -10.01 -3.11
C ASP A 56 7.11 -9.72 -4.46
N SER A 57 8.44 -9.74 -4.45
CA SER A 57 9.25 -9.90 -5.65
C SER A 57 9.11 -11.33 -6.17
N VAL A 58 7.91 -11.74 -6.47
CA VAL A 58 7.61 -12.93 -7.26
C VAL A 58 7.21 -12.44 -8.64
N SER A 59 8.12 -12.64 -9.57
CA SER A 59 7.93 -12.48 -11.00
C SER A 59 6.64 -13.16 -11.46
N GLN A 60 5.57 -12.37 -11.70
CA GLN A 60 4.41 -12.86 -12.41
C GLN A 60 4.74 -12.96 -13.90
N GLU A 61 5.06 -14.15 -14.34
CA GLU A 61 4.98 -14.52 -15.76
C GLU A 61 3.51 -14.55 -16.16
N ASN A 62 3.06 -13.49 -16.87
CA ASN A 62 1.85 -13.60 -17.67
C ASN A 62 2.21 -14.44 -18.91
N GLY A 63 1.87 -15.72 -18.86
CA GLY A 63 1.79 -16.55 -20.05
C GLY A 63 0.66 -16.04 -20.94
N ASP A 64 1.00 -15.36 -22.00
CA ASP A 64 0.10 -15.09 -23.12
C ASP A 64 0.26 -16.30 -24.06
N ASP A 65 -0.61 -17.31 -23.88
CA ASP A 65 -0.73 -18.45 -24.78
C ASP A 65 -1.39 -18.00 -26.08
N THR A 66 -0.59 -17.44 -26.97
CA THR A 66 -0.94 -17.43 -28.38
C THR A 66 -0.53 -18.79 -28.96
N VAL A 67 -1.52 -19.61 -29.22
CA VAL A 67 -1.43 -20.84 -30.01
C VAL A 67 -0.83 -20.51 -31.38
N GLY A 68 0.46 -20.74 -31.53
CA GLY A 68 1.12 -20.79 -32.81
C GLY A 68 0.84 -22.16 -33.44
N GLN A 69 0.20 -22.17 -34.61
CA GLN A 69 0.07 -23.35 -35.44
C GLN A 69 1.46 -23.91 -35.76
N GLU A 70 1.75 -25.06 -35.22
CA GLU A 70 2.89 -25.88 -35.64
C GLU A 70 2.53 -26.59 -36.96
N ASN A 71 3.23 -26.21 -38.01
CA ASN A 71 3.27 -26.99 -39.24
C ASN A 71 3.98 -28.32 -38.95
N GLY A 72 3.23 -29.39 -39.11
CA GLY A 72 3.73 -30.75 -38.95
C GLY A 72 4.80 -31.09 -39.97
N THR A 73 5.99 -31.42 -39.47
CA THR A 73 6.92 -32.28 -40.21
C THR A 73 7.04 -33.58 -39.42
N GLY A 74 6.65 -34.67 -40.08
CA GLY A 74 6.56 -36.00 -39.52
C GLY A 74 7.87 -36.46 -38.91
N ILE A 75 7.80 -36.93 -37.66
CA ILE A 75 8.89 -37.66 -36.99
C ILE A 75 8.66 -39.14 -37.29
N GLY A 76 9.53 -39.71 -38.15
CA GLY A 76 9.63 -41.16 -38.29
C GLY A 76 10.25 -41.73 -36.99
N VAL A 77 9.52 -42.63 -36.38
CA VAL A 77 9.99 -43.37 -35.19
C VAL A 77 10.69 -44.61 -35.67
N ASP A 78 12.02 -44.69 -35.46
CA ASP A 78 12.81 -45.92 -35.61
C ASP A 78 12.62 -46.78 -34.34
N PRO A 79 12.49 -48.11 -34.47
CA PRO A 79 12.08 -49.00 -33.36
C PRO A 79 13.23 -49.45 -32.45
N LEU A 80 14.33 -48.77 -32.34
CA LEU A 80 15.39 -49.07 -31.39
C LEU A 80 15.82 -47.81 -30.67
N GLY A 81 15.26 -47.62 -29.49
CA GLY A 81 15.46 -46.46 -28.62
C GLY A 81 16.93 -46.23 -28.21
N GLN A 82 17.66 -45.43 -28.98
CA GLN A 82 18.82 -44.74 -28.50
C GLN A 82 18.62 -43.26 -28.74
N GLU A 83 18.31 -42.52 -27.65
CA GLU A 83 18.31 -41.06 -27.62
C GLU A 83 19.69 -40.51 -27.94
N ASN A 84 20.00 -40.26 -29.19
CA ASN A 84 21.17 -39.50 -29.62
C ASN A 84 20.83 -37.99 -29.68
N ALA A 85 20.38 -37.42 -28.57
CA ALA A 85 20.45 -36.00 -28.37
C ALA A 85 21.90 -35.58 -28.18
N ARG A 86 22.56 -35.07 -29.21
CA ARG A 86 23.89 -34.44 -29.14
C ARG A 86 23.81 -33.21 -28.23
N LYS A 87 23.79 -33.42 -26.89
CA LYS A 87 24.01 -32.34 -25.92
C LYS A 87 25.44 -31.84 -26.17
N ASN A 88 25.58 -30.62 -26.70
CA ASN A 88 26.85 -29.91 -26.74
C ASN A 88 27.30 -29.67 -25.29
N VAL A 89 28.05 -30.63 -24.71
CA VAL A 89 28.59 -30.52 -23.37
C VAL A 89 29.66 -29.44 -23.39
N LEU A 90 29.35 -28.33 -22.76
CA LEU A 90 30.24 -27.19 -22.66
C LEU A 90 31.34 -27.55 -21.65
N VAL A 91 32.59 -27.61 -22.08
CA VAL A 91 33.74 -27.88 -21.19
C VAL A 91 34.04 -26.63 -20.37
N PRO A 92 33.98 -26.66 -19.03
CA PRO A 92 34.33 -25.54 -18.14
C PRO A 92 35.77 -25.07 -18.37
N ASP A 93 36.01 -23.77 -18.14
CA ASP A 93 37.33 -23.16 -18.42
C ASP A 93 38.47 -23.76 -17.57
N GLU A 94 38.20 -24.15 -16.32
CA GLU A 94 39.13 -24.89 -15.48
C GLU A 94 39.52 -26.24 -16.10
N LYS A 95 38.55 -27.01 -16.58
CA LYS A 95 38.77 -28.28 -17.26
C LYS A 95 39.51 -28.07 -18.59
N ARG A 96 39.29 -26.99 -19.29
CA ARG A 96 40.01 -26.62 -20.52
C ARG A 96 41.47 -26.31 -20.23
N ARG A 97 41.77 -25.62 -19.12
CA ARG A 97 43.14 -25.36 -18.67
C ARG A 97 43.86 -26.66 -18.29
N ALA A 98 43.22 -27.54 -17.51
CA ALA A 98 43.79 -28.85 -17.16
C ALA A 98 44.06 -29.73 -18.39
N ILE A 99 43.18 -29.75 -19.40
CA ILE A 99 43.41 -30.44 -20.69
C ILE A 99 44.62 -29.86 -21.40
N PHE A 100 44.77 -28.55 -21.43
CA PHE A 100 45.91 -27.90 -22.10
C PHE A 100 47.24 -28.23 -21.39
N GLU A 101 47.27 -28.16 -20.07
CA GLU A 101 48.45 -28.51 -19.25
C GLU A 101 48.85 -29.97 -19.43
N ALA A 102 47.88 -30.90 -19.47
CA ALA A 102 48.13 -32.32 -19.72
C ALA A 102 48.68 -32.56 -21.14
N LEU A 103 48.28 -31.78 -22.12
CA LEU A 103 48.83 -31.83 -23.49
C LEU A 103 50.22 -31.21 -23.56
N LEU A 104 50.44 -30.09 -22.85
CA LEU A 104 51.76 -29.44 -22.79
C LEU A 104 52.82 -30.33 -22.19
N GLY A 105 52.52 -31.07 -21.12
CA GLY A 105 53.42 -32.03 -20.50
C GLY A 105 53.79 -33.22 -21.40
N ARG A 106 53.00 -33.50 -22.46
CA ARG A 106 53.26 -34.60 -23.43
C ARG A 106 53.89 -34.09 -24.73
N ALA A 107 53.89 -32.81 -24.95
CA ALA A 107 54.43 -32.21 -26.16
C ALA A 107 55.94 -32.26 -26.21
N LYS A 108 56.53 -32.79 -27.28
CA LYS A 108 57.98 -32.79 -27.54
C LYS A 108 58.28 -31.71 -28.58
N HIS A 109 59.13 -30.71 -28.16
CA HIS A 109 59.45 -29.54 -29.02
C HIS A 109 58.21 -28.81 -29.57
N GLY A 110 57.14 -28.69 -28.74
CA GLY A 110 55.91 -27.99 -29.14
C GLY A 110 54.99 -28.75 -30.07
N ASN A 111 55.26 -30.02 -30.37
CA ASN A 111 54.44 -30.85 -31.24
C ASN A 111 53.85 -32.05 -30.49
N LEU A 112 52.61 -32.39 -30.82
CA LEU A 112 51.91 -33.58 -30.27
C LEU A 112 51.75 -34.65 -31.37
N LYS A 113 51.92 -35.93 -30.99
CA LYS A 113 51.55 -37.07 -31.83
C LYS A 113 50.03 -37.29 -31.75
N GLY A 114 49.43 -37.86 -32.77
CA GLY A 114 47.98 -38.12 -32.83
C GLY A 114 47.42 -39.02 -31.73
N SER A 115 48.25 -39.94 -31.18
CA SER A 115 47.91 -40.79 -30.04
C SER A 115 47.71 -40.02 -28.76
N GLU A 116 48.50 -38.97 -28.51
CA GLU A 116 48.49 -38.19 -27.26
C GLU A 116 47.16 -37.38 -27.10
N THR A 117 46.65 -36.82 -28.18
CA THR A 117 45.35 -36.14 -28.14
C THR A 117 44.18 -37.11 -27.92
N LYS A 118 44.31 -38.36 -28.37
CA LYS A 118 43.32 -39.42 -28.17
C LYS A 118 43.31 -39.87 -26.70
N GLU A 119 44.49 -40.07 -26.11
CA GLU A 119 44.65 -40.45 -24.69
C GLU A 119 44.04 -39.36 -23.76
N VAL A 120 44.36 -38.09 -24.01
CA VAL A 120 43.82 -36.98 -23.22
C VAL A 120 42.29 -36.84 -23.43
N SER A 121 41.78 -37.12 -24.63
CA SER A 121 40.36 -37.19 -24.90
C SER A 121 39.63 -38.21 -24.03
N ILE A 122 40.23 -39.42 -23.88
CA ILE A 122 39.72 -40.49 -23.01
C ILE A 122 39.84 -40.09 -21.54
N GLN A 123 41.01 -39.61 -21.12
CA GLN A 123 41.31 -39.22 -19.74
C GLN A 123 40.33 -38.18 -19.20
N PHE A 124 39.98 -37.19 -20.00
CA PHE A 124 39.08 -36.12 -19.60
C PHE A 124 37.63 -36.34 -20.03
N SER A 125 37.31 -37.45 -20.70
CA SER A 125 35.97 -37.74 -21.28
C SER A 125 35.43 -36.55 -22.10
N VAL A 126 36.25 -36.04 -23.01
CA VAL A 126 35.93 -34.89 -23.88
C VAL A 126 36.19 -35.26 -25.34
N PRO A 127 35.30 -34.91 -26.29
CA PRO A 127 35.51 -35.24 -27.70
C PRO A 127 36.88 -34.77 -28.22
N ILE A 128 37.55 -35.61 -28.97
CA ILE A 128 38.91 -35.38 -29.48
C ILE A 128 39.05 -34.06 -30.22
N ARG A 129 38.04 -33.68 -31.02
CA ARG A 129 38.00 -32.36 -31.71
C ARG A 129 38.04 -31.19 -30.73
N THR A 130 37.44 -31.31 -29.57
CA THR A 130 37.48 -30.27 -28.53
C THR A 130 38.88 -30.18 -27.91
N VAL A 131 39.49 -31.30 -27.63
CA VAL A 131 40.89 -31.37 -27.15
C VAL A 131 41.87 -30.75 -28.14
N GLN A 132 41.74 -31.09 -29.41
CA GLN A 132 42.54 -30.47 -30.50
C GLN A 132 42.35 -28.96 -30.62
N ARG A 133 41.11 -28.46 -30.47
CA ARG A 133 40.84 -27.03 -30.47
C ARG A 133 41.46 -26.31 -29.29
N ILE A 134 41.41 -26.90 -28.11
CA ILE A 134 42.03 -26.35 -26.90
C ILE A 134 43.56 -26.28 -27.11
N TRP A 135 44.18 -27.33 -27.63
CA TRP A 135 45.59 -27.35 -27.96
C TRP A 135 45.97 -26.26 -28.97
N LYS A 136 45.28 -26.22 -30.12
CA LYS A 136 45.53 -25.23 -31.16
C LYS A 136 45.44 -23.80 -30.63
N LYS A 137 44.43 -23.53 -29.77
CA LYS A 137 44.26 -22.22 -29.16
C LYS A 137 45.42 -21.88 -28.23
N GLY A 138 45.75 -22.76 -27.28
CA GLY A 138 46.82 -22.53 -26.34
C GLY A 138 48.22 -22.47 -26.99
N LYS A 139 48.48 -23.31 -28.01
CA LYS A 139 49.73 -23.24 -28.78
C LYS A 139 49.89 -21.89 -29.49
N SER A 140 48.83 -21.34 -30.06
CA SER A 140 48.88 -20.02 -30.71
C SER A 140 49.29 -18.90 -29.73
N TYR A 141 48.91 -18.97 -28.48
CA TYR A 141 49.33 -18.01 -27.45
C TYR A 141 50.83 -18.23 -27.08
N LEU A 142 51.30 -19.49 -26.98
CA LEU A 142 52.69 -19.81 -26.71
C LEU A 142 53.60 -19.32 -27.84
N ASP A 143 53.20 -19.58 -29.10
CA ASP A 143 54.00 -19.21 -30.27
C ASP A 143 54.14 -17.67 -30.41
N GLN A 144 53.20 -16.90 -29.79
CA GLN A 144 53.24 -15.44 -29.73
C GLN A 144 53.92 -14.89 -28.48
N GLY A 145 54.42 -15.74 -27.58
CA GLY A 145 55.02 -15.31 -26.32
C GLY A 145 54.05 -14.70 -25.32
N LEU A 146 52.72 -14.92 -25.48
CA LEU A 146 51.67 -14.38 -24.65
C LEU A 146 51.27 -15.38 -23.56
N GLY A 147 50.70 -14.86 -22.46
CA GLY A 147 50.08 -15.68 -21.44
C GLY A 147 48.95 -16.54 -22.02
N VAL A 148 48.99 -17.88 -21.76
CA VAL A 148 48.05 -18.81 -22.38
C VAL A 148 46.62 -18.65 -21.86
N ASP A 149 45.69 -18.28 -22.73
CA ASP A 149 44.24 -18.27 -22.47
C ASP A 149 43.54 -19.31 -23.35
N VAL A 150 43.08 -20.40 -22.74
CA VAL A 150 42.26 -21.43 -23.40
C VAL A 150 40.77 -21.35 -23.05
N SER A 151 40.34 -20.27 -22.40
CA SER A 151 38.93 -20.06 -21.99
C SER A 151 37.96 -20.05 -23.16
N THR A 152 36.68 -20.27 -22.87
CA THR A 152 35.60 -20.21 -23.86
C THR A 152 35.27 -18.78 -24.27
N GLU A 153 35.30 -18.46 -25.54
CA GLU A 153 34.93 -17.15 -26.09
C GLU A 153 33.40 -17.00 -26.22
N LYS A 154 32.64 -17.38 -25.19
CA LYS A 154 31.17 -17.32 -25.23
C LYS A 154 30.64 -15.92 -25.55
N ASN A 155 31.32 -14.87 -25.06
CA ASN A 155 30.89 -13.49 -25.26
C ASN A 155 31.06 -13.01 -26.71
N ARG A 156 31.85 -13.73 -27.54
CA ARG A 156 32.07 -13.43 -28.97
C ARG A 156 31.19 -14.25 -29.90
N CYS A 157 30.50 -15.28 -29.37
CA CYS A 157 29.63 -16.15 -30.16
C CYS A 157 28.20 -15.67 -30.11
N GLY A 158 27.50 -15.66 -31.23
CA GLY A 158 26.10 -15.33 -31.36
C GLY A 158 25.83 -13.98 -32.06
N ARG A 159 24.54 -13.69 -32.27
CA ARG A 159 24.10 -12.43 -32.89
C ARG A 159 24.43 -11.23 -31.99
N LYS A 160 25.11 -10.23 -32.53
CA LYS A 160 25.42 -8.99 -31.78
C LYS A 160 24.14 -8.42 -31.17
N LYS A 161 24.22 -8.02 -29.87
CA LYS A 161 23.07 -7.40 -29.20
C LYS A 161 22.75 -6.07 -29.87
N LYS A 162 21.51 -5.91 -30.36
CA LYS A 162 21.04 -4.62 -30.89
C LYS A 162 20.99 -3.61 -29.74
N VAL A 163 21.75 -2.55 -29.86
CA VAL A 163 21.65 -1.40 -28.94
C VAL A 163 20.33 -0.68 -29.24
N VAL A 164 19.57 -0.39 -28.21
CA VAL A 164 18.27 0.27 -28.31
C VAL A 164 18.38 1.60 -27.61
N ASP A 165 18.12 2.66 -28.32
CA ASP A 165 18.05 4.00 -27.75
C ASP A 165 16.73 4.16 -27.00
N VAL A 166 16.80 4.09 -25.67
CA VAL A 166 15.64 4.15 -24.77
C VAL A 166 15.16 5.59 -24.58
N SER A 167 16.02 6.58 -24.84
CA SER A 167 15.68 8.01 -24.68
C SER A 167 14.49 8.39 -25.57
N LYS A 168 14.35 7.75 -26.73
CA LYS A 168 13.20 7.91 -27.63
C LYS A 168 11.84 7.65 -26.98
N LEU A 169 11.79 6.90 -25.87
CA LEU A 169 10.54 6.74 -25.12
C LEU A 169 10.08 8.04 -24.46
N GLN A 170 11.00 8.96 -24.16
CA GLN A 170 10.66 10.22 -23.51
C GLN A 170 9.86 11.14 -24.44
N ASP A 171 10.12 11.04 -25.73
CA ASP A 171 9.45 11.85 -26.77
C ASP A 171 8.05 11.33 -27.12
N ILE A 172 7.70 10.10 -26.68
CA ILE A 172 6.43 9.46 -26.97
C ILE A 172 5.44 9.80 -25.84
N PRO A 173 4.22 10.27 -26.16
CA PRO A 173 3.18 10.51 -25.17
C PRO A 173 2.92 9.27 -24.29
N LEU A 174 2.67 9.45 -22.98
CA LEU A 174 2.39 8.35 -22.06
C LEU A 174 1.23 7.47 -22.51
N SER A 175 0.19 8.06 -23.13
CA SER A 175 -0.96 7.36 -23.71
C SER A 175 -0.58 6.38 -24.83
N SER A 176 0.51 6.63 -25.54
CA SER A 176 1.00 5.80 -26.66
C SER A 176 2.06 4.78 -26.26
N ARG A 177 2.31 4.59 -24.97
CA ARG A 177 3.26 3.61 -24.42
C ARG A 177 2.68 2.83 -23.23
N THR A 178 1.39 2.50 -23.31
CA THR A 178 0.66 1.82 -22.25
C THR A 178 0.82 0.31 -22.28
N THR A 179 1.13 -0.27 -23.44
CA THR A 179 1.34 -1.71 -23.62
C THR A 179 2.76 -2.02 -24.05
N ILE A 180 3.18 -3.27 -23.83
CA ILE A 180 4.50 -3.76 -24.31
C ILE A 180 4.56 -3.71 -25.85
N ASP A 181 3.42 -3.90 -26.51
CA ASP A 181 3.29 -3.80 -27.97
C ASP A 181 3.59 -2.41 -28.49
N ASP A 182 2.98 -1.40 -27.89
CA ASP A 182 3.20 -0.01 -28.25
C ASP A 182 4.67 0.37 -28.08
N VAL A 183 5.25 0.03 -26.93
CA VAL A 183 6.67 0.28 -26.63
C VAL A 183 7.57 -0.44 -27.64
N ALA A 184 7.29 -1.71 -27.98
CA ALA A 184 8.06 -2.48 -28.95
C ALA A 184 7.98 -1.88 -30.34
N LYS A 185 6.79 -1.45 -30.77
CA LYS A 185 6.53 -0.80 -32.05
C LYS A 185 7.28 0.52 -32.16
N HIS A 186 7.18 1.38 -31.19
CA HIS A 186 7.84 2.69 -31.19
C HIS A 186 9.39 2.60 -31.15
N LEU A 187 9.93 1.63 -30.41
CA LEU A 187 11.38 1.40 -30.38
C LEU A 187 11.91 0.55 -31.55
N GLY A 188 11.02 0.03 -32.42
CA GLY A 188 11.41 -0.83 -33.54
C GLY A 188 12.11 -2.12 -33.10
N VAL A 189 11.63 -2.75 -32.02
CA VAL A 189 12.19 -3.98 -31.44
C VAL A 189 11.10 -5.02 -31.16
N SER A 190 11.49 -6.27 -30.94
CA SER A 190 10.54 -7.32 -30.56
C SER A 190 10.05 -7.18 -29.12
N LYS A 191 8.82 -7.65 -28.82
CA LYS A 191 8.27 -7.75 -27.47
C LYS A 191 9.22 -8.46 -26.50
N ALA A 192 9.85 -9.55 -26.95
CA ALA A 192 10.83 -10.30 -26.15
C ALA A 192 12.05 -9.44 -25.73
N LYS A 193 12.44 -8.45 -26.57
CA LYS A 193 13.50 -7.50 -26.19
C LYS A 193 12.99 -6.55 -25.09
N ILE A 194 11.74 -6.06 -25.17
CA ILE A 194 11.14 -5.21 -24.13
C ILE A 194 11.03 -5.98 -22.79
N HIS A 195 10.59 -7.25 -22.81
CA HIS A 195 10.57 -8.09 -21.60
C HIS A 195 11.95 -8.21 -20.96
N ARG A 196 13.01 -8.43 -21.76
CA ARG A 196 14.38 -8.47 -21.24
C ARG A 196 14.81 -7.14 -20.65
N MET A 197 14.53 -6.02 -21.32
CA MET A 197 14.85 -4.68 -20.84
C MET A 197 14.11 -4.36 -19.53
N LYS A 198 12.86 -4.84 -19.37
CA LYS A 198 12.11 -4.76 -18.11
C LYS A 198 12.79 -5.59 -17.01
N LYS A 199 13.23 -6.81 -17.31
CA LYS A 199 13.97 -7.68 -16.36
C LYS A 199 15.34 -7.09 -15.99
N GLU A 200 16.01 -6.43 -16.93
CA GLU A 200 17.28 -5.72 -16.74
C GLU A 200 17.11 -4.36 -16.02
N GLY A 201 15.87 -3.94 -15.70
CA GLY A 201 15.58 -2.67 -15.02
C GLY A 201 15.71 -1.41 -15.89
N VAL A 202 15.99 -1.57 -17.19
CA VAL A 202 16.13 -0.45 -18.16
C VAL A 202 14.79 0.26 -18.39
N ILE A 203 13.69 -0.49 -18.36
CA ILE A 203 12.32 0.02 -18.47
C ILE A 203 11.55 -0.48 -17.26
N LYS A 204 10.81 0.40 -16.57
CA LYS A 204 9.89 0.07 -15.47
C LYS A 204 8.44 0.16 -15.93
N ARG A 205 7.60 -0.76 -15.45
CA ARG A 205 6.15 -0.61 -15.50
C ARG A 205 5.72 0.17 -14.26
N VAL A 206 5.02 1.28 -14.47
CA VAL A 206 4.46 2.10 -13.39
C VAL A 206 2.95 2.05 -13.53
N SER A 207 2.25 1.82 -12.42
CA SER A 207 0.80 1.98 -12.32
C SER A 207 0.52 3.33 -11.67
N ASN A 208 -0.45 4.05 -12.20
CA ASN A 208 -0.88 5.33 -11.66
C ASN A 208 -2.35 5.23 -11.28
N SER A 209 -2.70 5.62 -10.05
CA SER A 209 -4.09 5.78 -9.61
C SER A 209 -4.48 7.24 -9.65
N ILE A 210 -5.74 7.50 -10.01
CA ILE A 210 -6.30 8.86 -10.01
C ILE A 210 -6.36 9.33 -8.55
N LYS A 211 -5.80 10.52 -8.30
CA LYS A 211 -5.87 11.20 -7.01
C LYS A 211 -6.84 12.36 -7.09
N PRO A 212 -7.49 12.76 -5.97
CA PRO A 212 -8.37 13.92 -5.94
C PRO A 212 -7.67 15.18 -6.45
N TYR A 213 -8.38 15.98 -7.23
CA TYR A 213 -7.89 17.29 -7.64
C TYR A 213 -7.88 18.24 -6.43
N LEU A 214 -6.77 18.94 -6.22
CA LEU A 214 -6.59 19.90 -5.13
C LEU A 214 -6.46 21.31 -5.68
N THR A 215 -7.32 22.22 -5.21
CA THR A 215 -7.13 23.67 -5.40
C THR A 215 -6.01 24.17 -4.48
N ASP A 216 -5.49 25.38 -4.72
CA ASP A 216 -4.48 25.95 -3.85
C ASP A 216 -5.01 26.19 -2.42
N ASN A 217 -6.29 26.54 -2.26
CA ASN A 217 -6.90 26.57 -0.94
C ASN A 217 -6.91 25.19 -0.26
N ASN A 218 -7.24 24.12 -1.00
CA ASN A 218 -7.16 22.78 -0.43
C ASN A 218 -5.72 22.46 0.04
N LYS A 219 -4.70 22.82 -0.74
CA LYS A 219 -3.29 22.59 -0.34
C LYS A 219 -2.95 23.38 0.94
N LYS A 220 -3.33 24.65 1.03
CA LYS A 220 -3.15 25.45 2.24
C LYS A 220 -3.87 24.87 3.45
N ASP A 221 -5.12 24.40 3.28
CA ASP A 221 -5.88 23.76 4.37
C ASP A 221 -5.23 22.45 4.82
N ARG A 222 -4.68 21.68 3.90
CA ARG A 222 -3.94 20.46 4.21
C ARG A 222 -2.66 20.77 4.99
N LEU A 223 -1.93 21.83 4.65
CA LEU A 223 -0.76 22.29 5.42
C LEU A 223 -1.17 22.75 6.82
N ARG A 224 -2.25 23.53 6.95
CA ARG A 224 -2.80 23.96 8.25
C ARG A 224 -3.15 22.76 9.12
N TRP A 225 -3.75 21.75 8.52
CA TRP A 225 -4.08 20.49 9.20
C TRP A 225 -2.83 19.78 9.69
N CYS A 226 -1.81 19.61 8.86
CA CYS A 226 -0.54 18.98 9.24
C CYS A 226 0.12 19.72 10.41
N LEU A 227 0.16 21.05 10.37
CA LEU A 227 0.68 21.87 11.46
C LEU A 227 -0.13 21.72 12.76
N HIS A 228 -1.48 21.67 12.65
CA HIS A 228 -2.35 21.45 13.80
C HIS A 228 -2.12 20.07 14.45
N MET A 229 -1.73 19.08 13.65
CA MET A 229 -1.43 17.72 14.11
C MET A 229 -0.04 17.58 14.75
N LEU A 230 0.77 18.64 14.83
CA LEU A 230 1.97 18.67 15.67
C LEU A 230 1.60 18.85 17.14
N ASP A 231 2.37 18.22 18.04
CA ASP A 231 2.26 18.50 19.47
C ASP A 231 2.78 19.90 19.76
N PRO A 232 1.96 20.84 20.26
CA PRO A 232 2.38 22.21 20.52
C PRO A 232 3.57 22.32 21.45
N ARG A 233 3.77 21.35 22.35
CA ARG A 233 4.88 21.33 23.31
C ARG A 233 6.22 20.99 22.65
N SER A 234 6.20 20.36 21.48
CA SER A 234 7.40 19.99 20.73
C SER A 234 7.87 21.06 19.76
N VAL A 235 6.99 22.01 19.40
CA VAL A 235 7.31 23.11 18.48
C VAL A 235 7.87 24.29 19.31
N PRO A 236 8.92 25.00 18.83
CA PRO A 236 9.61 24.85 17.52
C PRO A 236 10.82 23.89 17.57
N ASN A 237 11.28 23.45 18.74
CA ASN A 237 12.61 22.87 18.89
C ASN A 237 12.79 21.45 18.33
N ASP A 238 11.81 20.58 18.58
CA ASP A 238 11.84 19.16 18.13
C ASP A 238 10.41 18.73 17.72
N PRO A 239 9.86 19.23 16.60
CA PRO A 239 8.48 19.01 16.23
C PRO A 239 8.13 17.53 16.10
N MET A 240 7.09 17.10 16.79
CA MET A 240 6.55 15.74 16.75
C MET A 240 5.07 15.77 16.44
N PHE A 241 4.59 14.80 15.66
CA PHE A 241 3.15 14.65 15.47
C PHE A 241 2.48 14.18 16.77
N ARG A 242 1.22 14.58 16.99
CA ARG A 242 0.42 14.12 18.15
C ARG A 242 0.28 12.60 18.14
N GLY A 243 0.18 11.99 19.32
CA GLY A 243 0.01 10.54 19.46
C GLY A 243 -1.32 10.01 18.93
N LEU A 244 -2.33 10.87 18.73
CA LEU A 244 -3.68 10.54 18.26
C LEU A 244 -4.42 9.53 19.13
N PHE A 245 -4.06 9.45 20.43
CA PHE A 245 -4.75 8.60 21.40
C PHE A 245 -6.09 9.18 21.88
N ASP A 246 -6.33 10.43 21.57
CA ASP A 246 -7.54 11.20 21.81
C ASP A 246 -8.43 11.35 20.56
N TYR A 247 -8.08 10.64 19.46
CA TYR A 247 -8.80 10.67 18.19
C TYR A 247 -9.54 9.37 17.93
N VAL A 248 -10.76 9.51 17.42
CA VAL A 248 -11.59 8.46 16.84
C VAL A 248 -11.79 8.80 15.37
N PHE A 249 -11.50 7.86 14.48
CA PHE A 249 -11.67 8.03 13.03
C PHE A 249 -12.94 7.30 12.58
N ILE A 250 -13.76 7.99 11.83
CA ILE A 250 -14.97 7.42 11.23
C ILE A 250 -14.95 7.61 9.73
N ASP A 251 -15.49 6.63 9.00
CA ASP A 251 -15.69 6.69 7.56
C ASP A 251 -16.59 5.56 7.08
N GLU A 252 -17.15 5.69 5.87
CA GLU A 252 -18.03 4.72 5.24
C GLU A 252 -17.38 4.08 4.02
N LYS A 253 -17.53 2.75 3.93
CA LYS A 253 -17.08 1.99 2.76
C LYS A 253 -18.17 1.07 2.23
N TRP A 254 -18.24 0.97 0.90
CA TRP A 254 -19.02 -0.04 0.22
C TRP A 254 -18.31 -1.39 0.22
N PHE A 255 -18.94 -2.39 0.81
CA PHE A 255 -18.50 -3.79 0.74
C PHE A 255 -19.37 -4.54 -0.25
N TYR A 256 -18.75 -5.28 -1.15
CA TYR A 256 -19.41 -6.07 -2.18
C TYR A 256 -19.39 -7.54 -1.82
N ILE A 257 -20.47 -8.26 -2.12
CA ILE A 257 -20.54 -9.72 -1.89
C ILE A 257 -19.38 -10.44 -2.59
N THR A 258 -19.01 -10.00 -3.80
CA THR A 258 -17.91 -10.60 -4.57
C THR A 258 -17.28 -9.59 -5.52
N ARG A 259 -16.07 -9.88 -5.97
CA ARG A 259 -15.40 -9.10 -7.02
C ARG A 259 -15.85 -9.56 -8.42
N LYS A 260 -15.80 -8.65 -9.40
CA LYS A 260 -16.02 -9.00 -10.82
C LYS A 260 -15.00 -10.02 -11.32
N THR A 261 -13.76 -9.90 -10.90
CA THR A 261 -12.65 -10.80 -11.23
C THR A 261 -11.95 -11.26 -9.96
N LEU A 262 -11.73 -12.57 -9.83
CA LEU A 262 -10.90 -13.18 -8.80
C LEU A 262 -9.73 -13.90 -9.47
N ARG A 263 -8.61 -13.97 -8.78
CA ARG A 263 -7.43 -14.74 -9.20
C ARG A 263 -7.30 -15.95 -8.30
N TYR A 264 -6.99 -17.09 -8.89
CA TYR A 264 -6.78 -18.35 -8.20
C TYR A 264 -5.43 -18.92 -8.60
N TYR A 265 -4.75 -19.56 -7.69
CA TYR A 265 -3.63 -20.43 -7.98
C TYR A 265 -4.20 -21.87 -7.98
N ILE A 266 -4.13 -22.51 -9.12
CA ILE A 266 -4.61 -23.89 -9.32
C ILE A 266 -3.46 -24.78 -9.79
N VAL A 267 -3.50 -26.07 -9.44
CA VAL A 267 -2.53 -27.05 -9.93
C VAL A 267 -2.86 -27.48 -11.38
N SER A 268 -1.83 -27.97 -12.09
CA SER A 268 -2.03 -28.46 -13.46
C SER A 268 -3.03 -29.62 -13.47
N GLY A 269 -4.09 -29.49 -14.29
CA GLY A 269 -5.18 -30.48 -14.38
C GLY A 269 -6.38 -30.20 -13.46
N GLU A 270 -6.31 -29.22 -12.57
CA GLU A 270 -7.44 -28.76 -11.78
C GLU A 270 -8.39 -27.91 -12.65
N GLU A 271 -9.70 -28.13 -12.51
CA GLU A 271 -10.71 -27.37 -13.26
C GLU A 271 -10.75 -25.90 -12.83
N GLN A 272 -10.84 -25.02 -13.81
CA GLN A 272 -10.98 -23.58 -13.54
C GLN A 272 -12.36 -23.29 -12.94
N PRO A 273 -12.45 -22.58 -11.79
CA PRO A 273 -13.72 -22.28 -11.16
C PRO A 273 -14.55 -21.31 -12.01
N ILE A 274 -15.74 -21.75 -12.42
CA ILE A 274 -16.70 -20.92 -13.16
C ILE A 274 -17.58 -20.19 -12.14
N ARG A 275 -17.65 -18.88 -12.22
CA ARG A 275 -18.46 -18.02 -11.37
C ARG A 275 -19.49 -17.29 -12.20
N THR A 276 -20.75 -17.38 -11.79
CA THR A 276 -21.87 -16.76 -12.48
C THR A 276 -22.59 -15.74 -11.58
N CYS A 277 -23.14 -14.69 -12.15
CA CYS A 277 -24.02 -13.74 -11.50
C CYS A 277 -25.12 -13.30 -12.48
N LYS A 278 -26.28 -12.92 -11.97
CA LYS A 278 -27.40 -12.44 -12.82
C LYS A 278 -27.01 -11.23 -13.66
N ASN A 279 -26.29 -10.28 -13.07
CA ASN A 279 -25.80 -9.08 -13.78
C ASN A 279 -24.54 -8.55 -13.10
N LYS A 280 -23.44 -8.42 -13.86
CA LYS A 280 -22.14 -7.92 -13.38
C LYS A 280 -22.19 -6.48 -12.82
N ASN A 281 -23.19 -5.68 -13.22
CA ASN A 281 -23.31 -4.29 -12.77
C ASN A 281 -24.12 -4.15 -11.47
N TYR A 282 -24.87 -5.22 -11.08
CA TYR A 282 -25.72 -5.23 -9.90
C TYR A 282 -25.25 -6.26 -8.87
N ILE A 283 -23.94 -6.31 -8.62
CA ILE A 283 -23.40 -7.11 -7.52
C ILE A 283 -23.90 -6.48 -6.22
N PRO A 284 -24.59 -7.26 -5.33
CA PRO A 284 -25.05 -6.73 -4.06
C PRO A 284 -23.93 -6.14 -3.25
N LYS A 285 -24.19 -4.99 -2.65
CA LYS A 285 -23.25 -4.26 -1.82
C LYS A 285 -23.95 -3.60 -0.64
N ILE A 286 -23.22 -3.36 0.42
CA ILE A 286 -23.69 -2.66 1.61
C ILE A 286 -22.67 -1.60 2.00
N GLN A 287 -23.15 -0.44 2.42
CA GLN A 287 -22.31 0.59 3.02
C GLN A 287 -22.24 0.38 4.52
N ILE A 288 -21.05 0.45 5.09
CA ILE A 288 -20.81 0.23 6.52
C ILE A 288 -20.02 1.42 7.05
N LEU A 289 -20.54 2.06 8.09
CA LEU A 289 -19.84 3.06 8.88
C LEU A 289 -18.90 2.33 9.84
N THR A 290 -17.62 2.63 9.74
CA THR A 290 -16.57 2.02 10.58
C THR A 290 -15.97 3.05 11.50
N VAL A 291 -15.70 2.65 12.73
CA VAL A 291 -15.23 3.53 13.81
C VAL A 291 -14.03 2.88 14.47
N VAL A 292 -12.87 3.54 14.41
CA VAL A 292 -11.63 3.06 15.03
C VAL A 292 -10.92 4.17 15.79
N ALA A 293 -10.16 3.78 16.80
CA ALA A 293 -9.25 4.64 17.54
C ALA A 293 -7.85 4.00 17.57
N ARG A 294 -6.85 4.72 18.03
CA ARG A 294 -5.52 4.18 18.17
C ARG A 294 -5.46 3.18 19.33
N PRO A 295 -4.96 1.95 19.10
CA PRO A 295 -4.77 0.96 20.15
C PRO A 295 -3.82 1.44 21.24
N ARG A 296 -4.03 0.98 22.46
CA ARG A 296 -3.18 1.29 23.63
C ARG A 296 -2.61 0.02 24.23
N PHE A 297 -1.39 0.12 24.68
CA PHE A 297 -0.64 -0.99 25.25
C PHE A 297 -0.07 -0.56 26.61
N ASP A 298 0.03 -1.50 27.54
CA ASP A 298 0.72 -1.29 28.80
C ASP A 298 2.26 -1.28 28.63
N SER A 299 2.98 -1.07 29.71
CA SER A 299 4.46 -1.08 29.72
C SER A 299 5.06 -2.45 29.35
N ASN A 300 4.28 -3.53 29.44
CA ASN A 300 4.69 -4.89 29.10
C ASN A 300 4.34 -5.25 27.65
N GLY A 301 3.68 -4.34 26.92
CA GLY A 301 3.23 -4.57 25.55
C GLY A 301 1.89 -5.29 25.41
N ASN A 302 1.16 -5.53 26.53
CA ASN A 302 -0.19 -6.11 26.46
C ASN A 302 -1.20 -5.06 25.98
N CYS A 303 -2.12 -5.48 25.13
CA CYS A 303 -3.17 -4.60 24.64
C CYS A 303 -4.21 -4.34 25.74
N ILE A 304 -4.34 -3.08 26.17
CA ILE A 304 -5.35 -2.62 27.14
C ILE A 304 -6.57 -1.98 26.44
N PHE A 305 -6.41 -1.55 25.20
CA PHE A 305 -7.49 -1.04 24.37
C PHE A 305 -7.15 -1.33 22.90
N ASP A 306 -7.98 -2.10 22.22
CA ASP A 306 -7.70 -2.58 20.85
C ASP A 306 -8.01 -1.56 19.76
N GLY A 307 -8.67 -0.43 20.10
CA GLY A 307 -9.03 0.63 19.17
C GLY A 307 -10.21 0.30 18.25
N LYS A 308 -10.82 -0.87 18.35
CA LYS A 308 -11.94 -1.29 17.50
C LYS A 308 -13.27 -0.87 18.12
N ILE A 309 -13.77 0.30 17.77
CA ILE A 309 -15.02 0.82 18.34
C ILE A 309 -16.23 0.11 17.73
N GLY A 310 -16.33 0.02 16.40
CA GLY A 310 -17.44 -0.70 15.76
C GLY A 310 -17.52 -0.61 14.26
N CYS A 311 -18.35 -1.50 13.69
CA CYS A 311 -18.80 -1.48 12.31
C CYS A 311 -20.33 -1.47 12.28
N PHE A 312 -20.92 -0.44 11.68
CA PHE A 312 -22.36 -0.21 11.69
C PHE A 312 -22.90 -0.23 10.24
N PRO A 313 -23.55 -1.33 9.81
CA PRO A 313 -24.08 -1.43 8.45
C PRO A 313 -25.30 -0.53 8.30
N PHE A 314 -25.36 0.22 7.20
CA PHE A 314 -26.55 1.00 6.85
C PHE A 314 -27.63 0.11 6.29
N VAL A 315 -28.46 -0.46 7.18
CA VAL A 315 -29.55 -1.39 6.88
C VAL A 315 -30.82 -1.03 7.58
N THR A 316 -31.96 -1.44 6.98
CA THR A 316 -33.27 -1.52 7.61
C THR A 316 -33.72 -2.97 7.68
N TYR A 317 -34.59 -3.27 8.63
CA TYR A 317 -35.23 -4.57 8.76
C TYR A 317 -36.72 -4.42 8.40
N GLU A 318 -37.12 -5.04 7.29
CA GLU A 318 -38.48 -4.89 6.75
C GLU A 318 -39.10 -6.26 6.52
N PRO A 319 -40.43 -6.41 6.78
CA PRO A 319 -41.12 -7.64 6.44
C PRO A 319 -41.21 -7.84 4.92
N ALA A 320 -40.97 -9.02 4.48
CA ALA A 320 -41.10 -9.41 3.07
C ALA A 320 -42.54 -9.20 2.57
N LYS A 321 -42.67 -8.41 1.50
CA LYS A 321 -43.99 -8.07 0.93
C LYS A 321 -44.71 -9.25 0.23
N ARG A 322 -43.95 -10.25 -0.23
CA ARG A 322 -44.46 -11.42 -0.98
C ARG A 322 -43.74 -12.69 -0.55
N SER A 323 -44.42 -13.83 -0.63
CA SER A 323 -43.81 -15.14 -0.49
C SER A 323 -42.95 -15.50 -1.73
N SER A 324 -41.89 -16.26 -1.52
CA SER A 324 -41.05 -16.85 -2.56
C SER A 324 -40.74 -18.30 -2.18
N VAL A 325 -40.10 -19.07 -3.07
CA VAL A 325 -39.75 -20.48 -2.82
C VAL A 325 -38.97 -20.67 -1.51
N ASN A 326 -38.12 -19.66 -1.15
CA ASN A 326 -37.20 -19.74 0.00
C ASN A 326 -37.70 -18.98 1.23
N ARG A 327 -38.86 -18.30 1.20
CA ARG A 327 -39.35 -17.47 2.33
C ARG A 327 -40.88 -17.19 2.20
N SER A 328 -41.54 -17.05 3.33
CA SER A 328 -42.93 -16.59 3.41
C SER A 328 -43.03 -15.04 3.44
N ALA A 329 -44.19 -14.49 3.05
CA ALA A 329 -44.52 -13.10 3.30
C ALA A 329 -44.49 -12.83 4.81
N GLY A 330 -44.03 -11.62 5.21
CA GLY A 330 -43.85 -11.25 6.62
C GLY A 330 -42.50 -11.61 7.23
N THR A 331 -41.71 -12.47 6.60
CA THR A 331 -40.33 -12.74 7.07
C THR A 331 -39.54 -11.47 7.09
N ILE A 332 -38.85 -11.15 8.21
CA ILE A 332 -38.00 -9.97 8.35
C ILE A 332 -36.75 -10.14 7.50
N GLU A 333 -36.49 -9.18 6.63
CA GLU A 333 -35.31 -9.13 5.76
C GLU A 333 -34.44 -7.92 6.06
N MET A 334 -33.13 -8.14 6.04
CA MET A 334 -32.15 -7.06 6.05
C MET A 334 -32.04 -6.43 4.66
N LYS A 335 -32.28 -5.13 4.56
CA LYS A 335 -32.19 -4.38 3.31
C LYS A 335 -31.18 -3.24 3.44
N PRO A 336 -30.25 -3.09 2.49
CA PRO A 336 -29.35 -1.94 2.45
C PRO A 336 -30.14 -0.63 2.27
N ILE A 337 -29.79 0.38 3.03
CA ILE A 337 -30.27 1.75 2.82
C ILE A 337 -29.66 2.26 1.51
N SER A 338 -30.49 2.58 0.54
CA SER A 338 -30.05 2.96 -0.81
C SER A 338 -29.49 4.39 -0.89
N SER A 339 -29.93 5.28 0.00
CA SER A 339 -29.52 6.69 0.03
C SER A 339 -29.32 7.13 1.46
N ILE A 340 -28.09 7.46 1.81
CA ILE A 340 -27.72 7.92 3.14
C ILE A 340 -27.84 9.44 3.16
N LYS A 341 -28.72 9.92 4.03
CA LYS A 341 -28.99 11.36 4.23
C LYS A 341 -28.37 11.81 5.56
N LYS A 342 -28.33 13.13 5.76
CA LYS A 342 -27.80 13.75 6.99
C LYS A 342 -28.52 13.23 8.25
N GLU A 343 -29.82 13.03 8.16
CA GLU A 343 -30.63 12.50 9.26
C GLU A 343 -30.22 11.05 9.60
N THR A 344 -29.93 10.24 8.58
CA THR A 344 -29.44 8.86 8.77
C THR A 344 -28.09 8.86 9.48
N ILE A 345 -27.15 9.71 9.03
CA ILE A 345 -25.83 9.85 9.68
C ILE A 345 -26.03 10.31 11.14
N ARG A 346 -26.88 11.34 11.37
CA ARG A 346 -27.17 11.83 12.72
C ARG A 346 -27.68 10.71 13.62
N GLN A 347 -28.66 9.95 13.15
CA GLN A 347 -29.21 8.81 13.89
C GLN A 347 -28.12 7.79 14.24
N PHE A 348 -27.28 7.41 13.26
CA PHE A 348 -26.17 6.46 13.52
C PHE A 348 -25.14 7.02 14.49
N MET A 349 -24.82 8.31 14.40
CA MET A 349 -23.91 8.95 15.35
C MET A 349 -24.47 8.91 16.76
N LEU A 350 -25.74 9.30 16.95
CA LEU A 350 -26.37 9.37 18.27
C LEU A 350 -26.66 7.98 18.88
N GLU A 351 -27.19 7.06 18.06
CA GLU A 351 -27.69 5.77 18.57
C GLU A 351 -26.67 4.64 18.53
N LYS A 352 -25.57 4.77 17.75
CA LYS A 352 -24.59 3.71 17.55
C LYS A 352 -23.17 4.15 17.91
N VAL A 353 -22.68 5.23 17.29
CA VAL A 353 -21.27 5.64 17.42
C VAL A 353 -20.96 6.17 18.83
N LEU A 354 -21.71 7.17 19.32
CA LEU A 354 -21.48 7.73 20.65
C LEU A 354 -21.64 6.70 21.76
N PRO A 355 -22.68 5.84 21.77
CA PRO A 355 -22.76 4.77 22.76
C PRO A 355 -21.61 3.78 22.70
N ALA A 356 -21.19 3.36 21.52
CA ALA A 356 -20.07 2.43 21.36
C ALA A 356 -18.73 3.02 21.82
N ILE A 357 -18.52 4.34 21.60
CA ILE A 357 -17.34 5.03 22.15
C ILE A 357 -17.41 5.00 23.68
N ARG A 358 -18.54 5.36 24.31
CA ARG A 358 -18.69 5.34 25.78
C ARG A 358 -18.44 3.96 26.37
N GLU A 359 -18.94 2.93 25.75
CA GLU A 359 -18.79 1.54 26.19
C GLU A 359 -17.34 1.05 26.14
N LYS A 360 -16.61 1.40 25.07
CA LYS A 360 -15.29 0.83 24.79
C LYS A 360 -14.13 1.74 25.18
N TRP A 361 -14.36 3.04 25.36
CA TRP A 361 -13.28 3.99 25.67
C TRP A 361 -12.70 3.74 27.04
N PRO A 362 -11.37 3.81 27.22
CA PRO A 362 -10.74 3.65 28.54
C PRO A 362 -11.29 4.66 29.56
N HIS A 363 -11.83 4.16 30.66
CA HIS A 363 -12.51 4.96 31.70
C HIS A 363 -11.62 6.04 32.32
N GLU A 364 -10.33 5.82 32.41
CA GLU A 364 -9.31 6.77 32.90
C GLU A 364 -9.17 8.03 32.03
N ASP A 365 -9.65 7.97 30.78
CA ASP A 365 -9.63 9.08 29.83
C ASP A 365 -11.03 9.64 29.53
N ALA A 366 -12.08 9.18 30.19
CA ALA A 366 -13.46 9.56 29.90
C ALA A 366 -13.71 11.08 29.97
N GLY A 367 -13.12 11.79 30.93
CA GLY A 367 -13.28 13.26 31.09
C GLY A 367 -12.38 14.11 30.17
N LYS A 368 -11.51 13.48 29.39
CA LYS A 368 -10.64 14.21 28.44
C LYS A 368 -11.34 14.41 27.10
N PRO A 369 -11.02 15.50 26.35
CA PRO A 369 -11.57 15.70 25.02
C PRO A 369 -11.26 14.52 24.09
N ILE A 370 -12.30 14.02 23.39
CA ILE A 370 -12.20 12.97 22.37
C ILE A 370 -12.60 13.61 21.03
N TYR A 371 -11.70 13.58 20.05
CA TYR A 371 -11.93 14.17 18.74
C TYR A 371 -12.41 13.10 17.75
N ILE A 372 -13.64 13.19 17.28
CA ILE A 372 -14.20 12.28 16.27
C ILE A 372 -13.96 12.92 14.90
N GLN A 373 -13.04 12.33 14.13
CA GLN A 373 -12.65 12.82 12.81
C GLN A 373 -13.51 12.18 11.73
N GLN A 374 -14.11 13.01 10.88
CA GLN A 374 -14.86 12.64 9.67
C GLN A 374 -14.35 13.42 8.45
N ASP A 375 -14.77 13.03 7.25
CA ASP A 375 -14.58 13.84 6.04
C ASP A 375 -15.61 14.97 5.93
N ASN A 376 -15.53 15.77 4.88
CA ASN A 376 -16.44 16.89 4.60
C ASN A 376 -17.56 16.52 3.60
N ALA A 377 -18.02 15.26 3.56
CA ALA A 377 -19.11 14.86 2.68
C ALA A 377 -20.43 15.57 3.06
N LYS A 378 -21.25 15.87 2.05
CA LYS A 378 -22.54 16.60 2.24
C LYS A 378 -23.48 15.98 3.30
N PRO A 379 -23.62 14.64 3.42
CA PRO A 379 -24.48 14.03 4.42
C PRO A 379 -23.91 14.07 5.83
N HIS A 380 -22.66 14.44 6.04
CA HIS A 380 -22.04 14.46 7.35
C HIS A 380 -22.52 15.64 8.22
N LEU A 381 -22.36 15.47 9.53
CA LEU A 381 -22.78 16.48 10.50
C LEU A 381 -21.79 17.66 10.53
N SER A 382 -22.33 18.85 10.79
CA SER A 382 -21.49 19.99 11.16
C SER A 382 -20.90 19.77 12.56
N PRO A 383 -19.66 20.22 12.83
CA PRO A 383 -19.10 20.21 14.18
C PRO A 383 -19.97 20.90 15.24
N ASN A 384 -20.85 21.82 14.82
CA ASN A 384 -21.76 22.56 15.69
C ASN A 384 -23.21 22.02 15.63
N ASP A 385 -23.43 20.77 15.19
CA ASP A 385 -24.75 20.15 15.19
C ASP A 385 -25.27 20.04 16.63
N THR A 386 -26.38 20.72 16.93
CA THR A 386 -26.87 20.87 18.31
C THR A 386 -27.15 19.52 18.96
N GLN A 387 -27.89 18.62 18.28
CA GLN A 387 -28.24 17.31 18.83
C GLN A 387 -27.01 16.46 19.10
N PHE A 388 -26.04 16.52 18.19
CA PHE A 388 -24.77 15.84 18.38
C PHE A 388 -24.02 16.42 19.60
N CYS A 389 -23.87 17.74 19.70
CA CYS A 389 -23.13 18.40 20.77
C CYS A 389 -23.74 18.13 22.15
N GLU A 390 -25.08 18.08 22.24
CA GLU A 390 -25.78 17.72 23.48
C GLU A 390 -25.53 16.27 23.88
N ALA A 391 -25.69 15.34 22.93
CA ALA A 391 -25.44 13.92 23.19
C ALA A 391 -23.96 13.63 23.48
N ALA A 392 -23.05 14.30 22.82
CA ALA A 392 -21.60 14.09 22.96
C ALA A 392 -21.02 14.47 24.32
N ARG A 393 -21.77 15.24 25.11
CA ARG A 393 -21.38 15.67 26.46
C ARG A 393 -22.05 14.89 27.60
N GLN A 394 -22.85 13.87 27.27
CA GLN A 394 -23.51 13.03 28.27
C GLN A 394 -22.51 12.11 28.97
N ASP A 395 -22.89 11.64 30.15
CA ASP A 395 -22.16 10.61 30.95
C ASP A 395 -20.70 11.01 31.29
N GLY A 396 -20.42 12.31 31.39
CA GLY A 396 -19.08 12.82 31.75
C GLY A 396 -18.07 12.82 30.61
N PHE A 397 -18.50 12.53 29.38
CA PHE A 397 -17.64 12.59 28.19
C PHE A 397 -17.60 14.01 27.59
N ASP A 398 -16.51 14.33 26.88
CA ASP A 398 -16.35 15.54 26.05
C ASP A 398 -15.93 15.10 24.65
N MET A 399 -16.90 14.68 23.83
CA MET A 399 -16.65 14.27 22.45
C MET A 399 -16.88 15.44 21.50
N ARG A 400 -15.95 15.65 20.59
CA ARG A 400 -15.96 16.79 19.66
C ARG A 400 -15.80 16.31 18.24
N LEU A 401 -16.66 16.76 17.33
CA LEU A 401 -16.58 16.44 15.93
C LEU A 401 -15.57 17.34 15.23
N VAL A 402 -14.66 16.76 14.46
CA VAL A 402 -13.67 17.47 13.65
C VAL A 402 -13.72 16.98 12.21
N CYS A 403 -13.51 17.90 11.26
CA CYS A 403 -13.53 17.57 9.85
C CYS A 403 -12.12 17.65 9.29
N GLN A 404 -11.67 16.59 8.58
CA GLN A 404 -10.42 16.63 7.83
C GLN A 404 -10.53 17.62 6.64
N PRO A 405 -9.42 18.11 6.08
CA PRO A 405 -9.44 18.94 4.88
C PRO A 405 -10.14 18.24 3.71
N ALA A 406 -10.82 19.01 2.88
CA ALA A 406 -11.52 18.48 1.72
C ALA A 406 -10.55 17.75 0.76
N ASN A 407 -11.06 16.70 0.10
CA ASN A 407 -10.30 15.88 -0.87
C ASN A 407 -9.02 15.26 -0.29
N SER A 408 -9.06 14.83 0.98
CA SER A 408 -7.91 14.35 1.72
C SER A 408 -8.12 12.96 2.36
N PRO A 409 -8.39 11.91 1.57
CA PRO A 409 -8.54 10.55 2.10
C PRO A 409 -7.25 10.05 2.76
N ASP A 410 -6.11 10.58 2.37
CA ASP A 410 -4.80 10.30 2.95
C ASP A 410 -4.61 10.87 4.38
N PHE A 411 -5.62 11.51 4.94
CA PHE A 411 -5.70 11.93 6.34
C PHE A 411 -6.68 11.10 7.17
N ASN A 412 -7.28 10.04 6.60
CA ASN A 412 -8.09 9.09 7.34
C ASN A 412 -7.39 7.73 7.43
N VAL A 413 -7.18 7.22 8.65
CA VAL A 413 -6.54 5.91 8.89
C VAL A 413 -7.31 4.76 8.26
N LEU A 414 -8.64 4.90 8.11
CA LEU A 414 -9.50 3.90 7.50
C LEU A 414 -9.16 3.72 6.01
N ASP A 415 -8.91 4.82 5.29
CA ASP A 415 -8.53 4.81 3.87
C ASP A 415 -7.06 4.42 3.66
N LEU A 416 -6.18 4.68 4.63
CA LEU A 416 -4.74 4.39 4.54
C LEU A 416 -4.36 2.91 4.63
N GLY A 417 -5.34 2.00 4.55
CA GLY A 417 -5.07 0.56 4.49
C GLY A 417 -6.04 -0.30 5.30
N PHE A 418 -6.71 0.25 6.31
CA PHE A 418 -7.66 -0.50 7.14
C PHE A 418 -8.77 -1.14 6.29
N PHE A 419 -9.48 -0.33 5.50
CA PHE A 419 -10.55 -0.82 4.64
C PHE A 419 -10.11 -1.87 3.63
N ASN A 420 -8.93 -1.69 3.02
CA ASN A 420 -8.41 -2.65 2.06
C ASN A 420 -8.11 -3.99 2.73
N SER A 421 -7.55 -3.96 3.94
CA SER A 421 -7.26 -5.16 4.71
C SER A 421 -8.54 -5.88 5.13
N ILE A 422 -9.54 -5.16 5.66
CA ILE A 422 -10.84 -5.74 6.02
C ILE A 422 -11.52 -6.36 4.80
N GLN A 423 -11.52 -5.67 3.66
CA GLN A 423 -12.10 -6.17 2.43
C GLN A 423 -11.36 -7.40 1.90
N SER A 424 -10.03 -7.45 2.05
CA SER A 424 -9.25 -8.63 1.69
C SER A 424 -9.59 -9.86 2.53
N ILE A 425 -9.80 -9.67 3.84
CA ILE A 425 -10.22 -10.75 4.76
C ILE A 425 -11.65 -11.17 4.43
N GLN A 426 -12.57 -10.22 4.23
CA GLN A 426 -13.97 -10.47 3.88
C GLN A 426 -14.11 -11.31 2.59
N TYR A 427 -13.29 -11.05 1.58
CA TYR A 427 -13.35 -11.84 0.33
C TYR A 427 -12.87 -13.29 0.46
N LYS A 428 -12.22 -13.67 1.54
CA LYS A 428 -11.93 -15.09 1.85
C LYS A 428 -13.18 -15.85 2.29
N THR A 429 -14.21 -15.13 2.73
CA THR A 429 -15.51 -15.68 3.08
C THR A 429 -16.45 -15.55 1.89
N SER A 430 -16.99 -16.68 1.39
CA SER A 430 -17.89 -16.69 0.22
C SER A 430 -19.33 -16.35 0.63
N ALA A 431 -19.59 -15.10 0.99
CA ALA A 431 -20.91 -14.60 1.34
C ALA A 431 -21.87 -14.71 0.14
N LYS A 432 -23.11 -15.17 0.37
CA LYS A 432 -24.17 -15.32 -0.64
C LYS A 432 -25.33 -14.33 -0.41
N THR A 433 -25.53 -13.90 0.82
CA THR A 433 -26.62 -13.00 1.23
C THR A 433 -26.04 -11.71 1.83
N THR A 434 -26.90 -10.69 2.02
CA THR A 434 -26.52 -9.42 2.67
C THR A 434 -26.13 -9.66 4.13
N GLU A 435 -26.87 -10.52 4.81
CA GLU A 435 -26.61 -10.89 6.21
C GLU A 435 -25.26 -11.58 6.36
N GLU A 436 -24.94 -12.52 5.47
CA GLU A 436 -23.63 -13.19 5.44
C GLU A 436 -22.50 -12.20 5.12
N LEU A 437 -22.75 -11.22 4.26
CA LEU A 437 -21.77 -10.17 3.96
C LEU A 437 -21.48 -9.31 5.19
N VAL A 438 -22.52 -8.88 5.92
CA VAL A 438 -22.36 -8.11 7.17
C VAL A 438 -21.60 -8.94 8.20
N ALA A 439 -21.99 -10.21 8.38
CA ALA A 439 -21.29 -11.11 9.31
C ALA A 439 -19.81 -11.29 8.93
N ALA A 440 -19.49 -11.43 7.64
CA ALA A 440 -18.12 -11.56 7.14
C ALA A 440 -17.29 -10.30 7.38
N VAL A 441 -17.88 -9.10 7.20
CA VAL A 441 -17.19 -7.83 7.49
C VAL A 441 -16.95 -7.66 8.99
N ASN A 442 -17.97 -7.95 9.84
CA ASN A 442 -17.81 -7.88 11.29
C ASN A 442 -16.73 -8.86 11.78
N LEU A 443 -16.73 -10.09 11.28
CA LEU A 443 -15.68 -11.06 11.62
C LEU A 443 -14.29 -10.60 11.16
N ALA A 444 -14.19 -9.99 9.98
CA ALA A 444 -12.94 -9.42 9.49
C ALA A 444 -12.46 -8.26 10.37
N PHE A 445 -13.38 -7.41 10.83
CA PHE A 445 -13.10 -6.30 11.74
C PHE A 445 -12.61 -6.80 13.11
N GLU A 446 -13.30 -7.77 13.71
CA GLU A 446 -12.90 -8.34 15.00
C GLU A 446 -11.55 -9.07 14.93
N ASN A 447 -11.28 -9.78 13.85
CA ASN A 447 -10.03 -10.51 13.64
C ASN A 447 -8.88 -9.64 13.12
N TYR A 448 -9.12 -8.34 12.86
CA TYR A 448 -8.06 -7.48 12.39
C TYR A 448 -6.98 -7.28 13.45
N SER A 449 -5.72 -7.40 13.05
CA SER A 449 -4.59 -7.32 13.97
C SER A 449 -4.47 -5.93 14.61
N VAL A 450 -4.48 -5.88 15.95
CA VAL A 450 -4.28 -4.66 16.74
C VAL A 450 -2.94 -3.99 16.41
N ALA A 451 -1.89 -4.78 16.24
CA ALA A 451 -0.58 -4.28 15.84
C ALA A 451 -0.60 -3.63 14.44
N GLN A 452 -1.33 -4.22 13.48
CA GLN A 452 -1.50 -3.61 12.16
C GLN A 452 -2.30 -2.31 12.25
N LEU A 453 -3.37 -2.25 13.06
CA LEU A 453 -4.12 -1.03 13.30
C LEU A 453 -3.22 0.08 13.86
N ASN A 454 -2.40 -0.21 14.89
CA ASN A 454 -1.47 0.77 15.43
C ASN A 454 -0.48 1.30 14.38
N ARG A 455 0.01 0.43 13.49
CA ARG A 455 0.96 0.84 12.43
C ARG A 455 0.36 1.81 11.41
N ILE A 456 -0.97 1.78 11.18
CA ILE A 456 -1.63 2.70 10.23
C ILE A 456 -1.55 4.15 10.76
N PHE A 457 -1.62 4.38 12.05
CA PHE A 457 -1.46 5.71 12.64
C PHE A 457 -0.06 6.31 12.36
N LEU A 458 0.97 5.47 12.35
CA LEU A 458 2.30 5.90 11.92
C LEU A 458 2.38 6.14 10.39
N THR A 459 1.57 5.44 9.61
CA THR A 459 1.43 5.75 8.17
C THR A 459 0.83 7.14 7.99
N LEU A 460 -0.21 7.49 8.77
CA LEU A 460 -0.82 8.83 8.75
C LEU A 460 0.21 9.93 9.06
N HIS A 461 1.05 9.75 10.09
CA HIS A 461 2.14 10.69 10.36
C HIS A 461 3.10 10.82 9.16
N GLY A 462 3.44 9.69 8.53
CA GLY A 462 4.27 9.68 7.33
C GLY A 462 3.62 10.43 6.17
N CYS A 463 2.33 10.24 5.93
CA CYS A 463 1.58 10.96 4.89
C CYS A 463 1.56 12.48 5.15
N MET A 464 1.30 12.90 6.39
CA MET A 464 1.34 14.33 6.77
C MET A 464 2.72 14.95 6.49
N LYS A 465 3.79 14.22 6.78
CA LYS A 465 5.16 14.64 6.48
C LYS A 465 5.41 14.80 4.97
N GLU A 466 4.95 13.84 4.15
CA GLU A 466 5.05 13.94 2.68
C GLU A 466 4.20 15.10 2.13
N VAL A 467 3.00 15.32 2.68
CA VAL A 467 2.16 16.48 2.32
C VAL A 467 2.90 17.80 2.58
N MET A 468 3.56 17.94 3.72
CA MET A 468 4.35 19.13 4.02
C MET A 468 5.53 19.30 3.06
N LYS A 469 6.23 18.23 2.68
CA LYS A 469 7.35 18.27 1.71
C LYS A 469 6.94 18.79 0.34
N ILE A 470 5.72 18.47 -0.11
CA ILE A 470 5.24 18.85 -1.44
C ILE A 470 4.22 20.00 -1.42
N GLY A 471 4.28 20.83 -0.37
CA GLY A 471 3.46 22.04 -0.28
C GLY A 471 1.95 21.77 -0.28
N GLY A 472 1.48 20.80 0.51
CA GLY A 472 0.05 20.49 0.63
C GLY A 472 -0.51 19.59 -0.47
N GLY A 473 0.29 19.22 -1.47
CA GLY A 473 -0.14 18.34 -2.57
C GLY A 473 -0.46 16.92 -2.13
N ASN A 474 -0.90 16.09 -3.10
CA ASN A 474 -1.15 14.64 -2.91
C ASN A 474 -0.35 13.78 -3.90
N GLY A 475 0.60 14.35 -4.64
CA GLY A 475 1.41 13.70 -5.67
C GLY A 475 2.57 12.84 -5.13
N TYR A 476 2.40 12.16 -3.99
CA TYR A 476 3.42 11.33 -3.36
C TYR A 476 2.96 9.86 -3.26
N ASP A 477 3.90 8.96 -3.05
CA ASP A 477 3.61 7.57 -2.70
C ASP A 477 3.52 7.43 -1.18
N VAL A 478 2.60 6.57 -0.68
CA VAL A 478 2.44 6.36 0.75
C VAL A 478 3.77 5.85 1.34
N PRO A 479 4.34 6.53 2.36
CA PRO A 479 5.67 6.21 2.84
C PRO A 479 5.71 4.90 3.63
N HIS A 480 6.69 4.06 3.32
CA HIS A 480 6.96 2.80 4.01
C HIS A 480 8.21 2.92 4.88
N ILE A 481 8.03 3.00 6.21
CA ILE A 481 9.13 3.08 7.20
C ILE A 481 9.53 1.70 7.76
N ARG A 482 9.20 0.60 7.08
CA ARG A 482 9.47 -0.78 7.54
C ARG A 482 8.95 -1.07 8.95
N LYS A 483 7.74 -0.60 9.28
CA LYS A 483 7.12 -0.67 10.61
C LYS A 483 7.15 -2.05 11.23
N GLY A 484 6.87 -3.10 10.48
CA GLY A 484 6.92 -4.47 10.98
C GLY A 484 8.32 -4.96 11.39
N MET A 485 9.39 -4.43 10.76
CA MET A 485 10.76 -4.69 11.19
C MET A 485 11.09 -3.96 12.49
N LEU A 486 10.76 -2.66 12.55
CA LEU A 486 10.97 -1.83 13.75
C LEU A 486 10.24 -2.40 14.97
N GLU A 487 9.03 -2.89 14.79
CA GLU A 487 8.24 -3.52 15.85
C GLU A 487 8.92 -4.80 16.37
N ARG A 488 9.36 -5.69 15.48
CA ARG A 488 10.11 -6.91 15.89
C ARG A 488 11.42 -6.60 16.62
N GLN A 489 12.02 -5.44 16.36
CA GLN A 489 13.22 -4.95 17.02
C GLN A 489 12.93 -4.17 18.32
N GLY A 490 11.66 -4.00 18.71
CA GLY A 490 11.25 -3.19 19.85
C GLY A 490 11.51 -1.68 19.69
N CYS A 491 11.73 -1.22 18.44
CA CYS A 491 12.10 0.16 18.12
C CYS A 491 10.99 0.91 17.36
N LEU A 492 9.76 0.39 17.33
CA LEU A 492 8.65 1.08 16.68
C LEU A 492 8.32 2.37 17.44
N PRO A 493 8.44 3.57 16.83
CA PRO A 493 8.16 4.82 17.53
C PRO A 493 6.66 4.98 17.77
N LEU A 494 6.29 5.64 18.85
CA LEU A 494 4.89 6.03 19.11
C LEU A 494 4.45 7.18 18.22
N GLN A 495 5.36 8.09 17.89
CA GLN A 495 5.12 9.30 17.08
C GLN A 495 6.28 9.51 16.13
N LEU A 496 6.02 10.10 14.98
CA LEU A 496 7.10 10.50 14.06
C LEU A 496 7.48 11.96 14.31
N LYS A 497 8.78 12.22 14.19
CA LYS A 497 9.33 13.57 14.18
C LYS A 497 9.10 14.23 12.82
N CYS A 498 8.90 15.54 12.87
CA CYS A 498 8.88 16.42 11.70
C CYS A 498 10.12 17.30 11.73
N GLU A 499 10.78 17.51 10.61
CA GLU A 499 11.92 18.44 10.53
C GLU A 499 11.44 19.89 10.72
N VAL A 500 12.18 20.67 11.51
CA VAL A 500 11.88 22.11 11.74
C VAL A 500 11.74 22.85 10.40
N SER A 501 12.64 22.58 9.46
CA SER A 501 12.62 23.20 8.13
C SER A 501 11.33 22.95 7.34
N LEU A 502 10.67 21.80 7.54
CA LEU A 502 9.37 21.50 6.92
C LEU A 502 8.24 22.29 7.58
N VAL A 503 8.33 22.50 8.90
CA VAL A 503 7.36 23.32 9.64
C VAL A 503 7.45 24.76 9.18
N ASP A 504 8.67 25.32 9.10
CA ASP A 504 8.92 26.70 8.65
C ASP A 504 8.46 26.91 7.19
N ALA A 505 8.80 25.98 6.30
CA ALA A 505 8.37 26.03 4.91
C ALA A 505 6.82 25.97 4.78
N ALA A 506 6.16 25.12 5.56
CA ALA A 506 4.70 25.04 5.55
C ALA A 506 4.05 26.32 6.09
N MET A 507 4.60 26.92 7.15
CA MET A 507 4.15 28.21 7.69
C MET A 507 4.32 29.34 6.68
N ALA A 508 5.45 29.44 6.02
CA ALA A 508 5.72 30.44 4.97
C ALA A 508 4.67 30.33 3.85
N GLN A 509 4.44 29.13 3.33
CA GLN A 509 3.54 28.88 2.23
C GLN A 509 2.05 29.16 2.56
N ILE A 510 1.64 29.05 3.82
CA ILE A 510 0.28 29.39 4.25
C ILE A 510 0.09 30.91 4.27
N ASN A 511 1.14 31.68 4.57
CA ASN A 511 1.12 33.13 4.69
C ASN A 511 1.28 33.87 3.35
N GLU A 512 1.77 33.18 2.32
CA GLU A 512 1.75 33.64 0.93
C GLU A 512 0.33 33.59 0.34
#